data_4145b02925cf040429eac26036bfc73e
#
_entry.id   4145b02925cf040429eac26036bfc73e
#
_cell.length_a   1.000
_cell.length_b   1.000
_cell.length_c   1.000
_cell.angle_alpha   90.00
_cell.angle_beta   90.00
_cell.angle_gamma   90.00
#
_symmetry.space_group_name_H-M   'P 1'
#
loop_
_entity.id
_entity.type
_entity.pdbx_description
1 polymer ?
#
loop_
_entity_poly.entity_id
_entity_poly.type
_entity_poly.pdbx_seq_one_letter_code
_entity_poly.pdbx_strand_id
1 'polypeptide(L)'
;NLREGRRSYPQMGYLIEHLTDDYLREMAAHFAAQDVPYPPPPAPQAPAAVVERGRLLVHQGDVARGIPACVACHSATMTGVAPSIPGLLGLPRDYLNSQLGAWKTGQRRAQAPDCMADIARKLTPDDVSAASAWLSAQPVSGGGKPATTLPARMPARCGGVAEVPLAPAAVAAVR
;
A
#
# COMPACT_ATOMS: atom_id res chain seq x y z
N ASN A 1 -12.36 -7.25 -7.17
CA ASN A 1 -12.63 -5.82 -6.95
C ASN A 1 -13.27 -5.16 -8.17
N LEU A 2 -12.66 -5.26 -9.39
CA LEU A 2 -13.22 -4.66 -10.61
C LEU A 2 -14.53 -5.32 -11.03
N ARG A 3 -14.60 -6.66 -11.11
CA ARG A 3 -15.83 -7.39 -11.46
C ARG A 3 -16.97 -7.24 -10.43
N GLU A 4 -16.61 -7.00 -9.17
CA GLU A 4 -17.57 -6.83 -8.07
C GLU A 4 -17.95 -5.36 -7.86
N GLY A 5 -17.50 -4.44 -8.71
CA GLY A 5 -17.83 -3.03 -8.65
C GLY A 5 -17.23 -2.28 -7.44
N ARG A 6 -16.31 -2.90 -6.68
CA ARG A 6 -15.62 -2.19 -5.60
C ARG A 6 -14.57 -1.21 -6.09
N ARG A 7 -14.10 -1.36 -7.32
CA ARG A 7 -13.20 -0.43 -8.00
C ARG A 7 -13.78 -0.09 -9.36
N SER A 8 -14.02 1.18 -9.61
CA SER A 8 -14.52 1.66 -10.88
C SER A 8 -13.35 1.99 -11.81
N TYR A 9 -13.22 1.23 -12.87
CA TYR A 9 -12.33 1.50 -14.01
C TYR A 9 -12.90 0.78 -15.24
N PRO A 10 -13.79 1.43 -16.01
CA PRO A 10 -14.60 0.78 -17.05
C PRO A 10 -13.79 -0.03 -18.07
N GLN A 11 -12.65 0.51 -18.53
CA GLN A 11 -11.81 -0.16 -19.52
C GLN A 11 -11.27 -1.50 -19.01
N MET A 12 -10.79 -1.53 -17.77
CA MET A 12 -10.33 -2.78 -17.15
C MET A 12 -11.49 -3.71 -16.81
N GLY A 13 -12.64 -3.16 -16.41
CA GLY A 13 -13.85 -3.94 -16.20
C GLY A 13 -14.20 -4.74 -17.44
N TYR A 14 -14.29 -4.07 -18.58
CA TYR A 14 -14.56 -4.68 -19.89
C TYR A 14 -13.53 -5.76 -20.26
N LEU A 15 -12.24 -5.50 -20.08
CA LEU A 15 -11.18 -6.45 -20.43
C LEU A 15 -11.23 -7.74 -19.61
N ILE A 16 -11.67 -7.70 -18.36
CA ILE A 16 -11.67 -8.85 -17.46
C ILE A 16 -13.05 -9.50 -17.27
N GLU A 17 -14.10 -8.92 -17.87
CA GLU A 17 -15.49 -9.34 -17.66
C GLU A 17 -15.70 -10.82 -17.98
N HIS A 18 -15.11 -11.28 -19.07
CA HIS A 18 -15.27 -12.65 -19.58
C HIS A 18 -14.12 -13.59 -19.22
N LEU A 19 -13.09 -13.12 -18.49
CA LEU A 19 -11.98 -13.96 -18.09
C LEU A 19 -12.37 -14.83 -16.89
N THR A 20 -11.98 -16.11 -16.94
CA THR A 20 -12.17 -17.03 -15.80
C THR A 20 -11.27 -16.66 -14.63
N ASP A 21 -11.65 -17.07 -13.42
CA ASP A 21 -10.81 -16.87 -12.24
C ASP A 21 -9.46 -17.58 -12.35
N ASP A 22 -9.44 -18.77 -12.98
CA ASP A 22 -8.20 -19.52 -13.15
C ASP A 22 -7.24 -18.79 -14.10
N TYR A 23 -7.74 -18.27 -15.20
CA TYR A 23 -6.94 -17.46 -16.11
C TYR A 23 -6.39 -16.20 -15.44
N LEU A 24 -7.19 -15.52 -14.62
CA LEU A 24 -6.74 -14.36 -13.84
C LEU A 24 -5.67 -14.74 -12.80
N ARG A 25 -5.78 -15.93 -12.18
CA ARG A 25 -4.76 -16.46 -11.27
C ARG A 25 -3.47 -16.80 -11.97
N GLU A 26 -3.54 -17.42 -13.16
CA GLU A 26 -2.36 -17.71 -13.99
C GLU A 26 -1.63 -16.44 -14.39
N MET A 27 -2.35 -15.42 -14.87
CA MET A 27 -1.76 -14.10 -15.15
C MET A 27 -1.09 -13.49 -13.93
N ALA A 28 -1.75 -13.52 -12.78
CA ALA A 28 -1.21 -12.99 -11.54
C ALA A 28 0.06 -13.75 -11.10
N ALA A 29 0.06 -15.08 -11.21
CA ALA A 29 1.21 -15.91 -10.89
C ALA A 29 2.38 -15.65 -11.85
N HIS A 30 2.10 -15.49 -13.15
CA HIS A 30 3.12 -15.15 -14.14
C HIS A 30 3.81 -13.83 -13.80
N PHE A 31 3.05 -12.76 -13.54
CA PHE A 31 3.64 -11.47 -13.19
C PHE A 31 4.33 -11.48 -11.83
N ALA A 32 3.81 -12.21 -10.86
CA ALA A 32 4.45 -12.36 -9.55
C ALA A 32 5.79 -13.10 -9.60
N ALA A 33 5.98 -13.98 -10.59
CA ALA A 33 7.23 -14.71 -10.81
C ALA A 33 8.30 -13.89 -11.56
N GLN A 34 7.94 -12.72 -12.13
CA GLN A 34 8.91 -11.89 -12.84
C GLN A 34 9.85 -11.20 -11.84
N ASP A 35 11.13 -11.29 -12.09
CA ASP A 35 12.17 -10.58 -11.34
C ASP A 35 12.67 -9.39 -12.17
N VAL A 36 11.86 -8.34 -12.21
CA VAL A 36 12.14 -7.14 -12.99
C VAL A 36 12.86 -6.14 -12.09
N PRO A 37 14.04 -5.61 -12.48
CA PRO A 37 14.74 -4.62 -11.69
C PRO A 37 13.94 -3.32 -11.63
N TYR A 38 13.82 -2.75 -10.43
CA TYR A 38 13.24 -1.42 -10.26
C TYR A 38 14.25 -0.35 -10.71
N PRO A 39 13.84 0.63 -11.51
CA PRO A 39 14.69 1.75 -11.85
C PRO A 39 15.01 2.58 -10.59
N PRO A 40 16.13 3.32 -10.58
CA PRO A 40 16.38 4.28 -9.51
C PRO A 40 15.18 5.24 -9.37
N PRO A 41 14.76 5.54 -8.14
CA PRO A 41 13.64 6.46 -7.95
C PRO A 41 14.03 7.87 -8.40
N PRO A 42 13.09 8.65 -8.92
CA PRO A 42 13.34 10.05 -9.23
C PRO A 42 13.59 10.86 -7.94
N ALA A 43 14.32 11.94 -8.04
CA ALA A 43 14.43 12.89 -6.94
C ALA A 43 13.03 13.42 -6.54
N PRO A 44 12.78 13.68 -5.26
CA PRO A 44 11.50 14.21 -4.82
C PRO A 44 11.18 15.55 -5.51
N GLN A 45 10.03 15.61 -6.18
CA GLN A 45 9.57 16.84 -6.83
C GLN A 45 8.63 17.61 -5.89
N ALA A 46 9.15 17.94 -4.69
CA ALA A 46 8.43 18.71 -3.69
C ALA A 46 9.42 19.42 -2.75
N PRO A 47 9.03 20.53 -2.10
CA PRO A 47 9.85 21.18 -1.07
C PRO A 47 10.24 20.19 0.05
N ALA A 48 11.43 20.37 0.61
CA ALA A 48 11.97 19.48 1.66
C ALA A 48 11.01 19.30 2.86
N ALA A 49 10.32 20.37 3.26
CA ALA A 49 9.34 20.30 4.35
C ALA A 49 8.13 19.40 4.01
N VAL A 50 7.70 19.37 2.74
CA VAL A 50 6.60 18.50 2.28
C VAL A 50 7.07 17.04 2.27
N VAL A 51 8.28 16.78 1.79
CA VAL A 51 8.88 15.43 1.78
C VAL A 51 9.05 14.92 3.21
N GLU A 52 9.52 15.76 4.12
CA GLU A 52 9.66 15.41 5.55
C GLU A 52 8.31 15.12 6.21
N ARG A 53 7.28 15.93 5.93
CA ARG A 53 5.90 15.63 6.35
C ARG A 53 5.45 14.26 5.88
N GLY A 54 5.74 13.91 4.62
CA GLY A 54 5.46 12.60 4.05
C GLY A 54 6.18 11.47 4.81
N ARG A 55 7.46 11.65 5.11
CA ARG A 55 8.26 10.70 5.90
C ARG A 55 7.65 10.46 7.27
N LEU A 56 7.26 11.53 7.97
CA LEU A 56 6.64 11.43 9.29
C LEU A 56 5.30 10.67 9.23
N LEU A 57 4.44 10.99 8.28
CA LEU A 57 3.17 10.26 8.09
C LEU A 57 3.39 8.78 7.82
N VAL A 58 4.36 8.44 6.97
CA VAL A 58 4.63 7.05 6.60
C VAL A 58 5.17 6.25 7.78
N HIS A 59 6.08 6.81 8.57
CA HIS A 59 6.76 6.09 9.66
C HIS A 59 6.09 6.24 11.02
N GLN A 60 5.40 7.33 11.29
CA GLN A 60 4.83 7.64 12.61
C GLN A 60 3.31 7.80 12.59
N GLY A 61 2.73 8.10 11.40
CA GLY A 61 1.32 8.45 11.31
C GLY A 61 1.00 9.82 11.91
N ASP A 62 -0.26 9.98 12.31
CA ASP A 62 -0.73 11.15 13.06
C ASP A 62 -1.75 10.68 14.10
N VAL A 63 -1.24 10.42 15.30
CA VAL A 63 -2.03 9.83 16.40
C VAL A 63 -3.20 10.74 16.78
N ALA A 64 -2.99 12.06 16.78
CA ALA A 64 -4.02 13.02 17.14
C ALA A 64 -5.24 12.97 16.20
N ARG A 65 -5.02 12.63 14.93
CA ARG A 65 -6.07 12.45 13.93
C ARG A 65 -6.48 10.98 13.74
N GLY A 66 -5.90 10.06 14.52
CA GLY A 66 -6.16 8.63 14.40
C GLY A 66 -5.71 8.05 13.05
N ILE A 67 -4.58 8.55 12.51
CA ILE A 67 -3.95 8.06 11.28
C ILE A 67 -2.77 7.20 11.68
N PRO A 68 -2.85 5.86 11.50
CA PRO A 68 -1.72 4.99 11.80
C PRO A 68 -0.57 5.20 10.83
N ALA A 69 0.64 4.84 11.24
CA ALA A 69 1.80 4.79 10.36
C ALA A 69 1.57 3.80 9.21
N CYS A 70 1.94 4.17 7.98
CA CYS A 70 1.79 3.27 6.82
C CYS A 70 2.62 1.98 7.00
N VAL A 71 3.82 2.08 7.58
CA VAL A 71 4.68 0.93 7.88
C VAL A 71 4.04 -0.10 8.80
N ALA A 72 3.07 0.29 9.63
CA ALA A 72 2.41 -0.63 10.55
C ALA A 72 1.58 -1.71 9.87
N CYS A 73 1.15 -1.47 8.61
CA CYS A 73 0.39 -2.42 7.81
C CYS A 73 1.16 -2.86 6.55
N HIS A 74 1.85 -1.92 5.88
CA HIS A 74 2.52 -2.17 4.59
C HIS A 74 3.95 -2.72 4.72
N SER A 75 4.30 -3.27 5.87
CA SER A 75 5.63 -3.72 6.31
C SER A 75 6.65 -2.59 6.56
N ALA A 76 7.68 -2.89 7.34
CA ALA A 76 8.75 -1.91 7.64
C ALA A 76 9.53 -1.48 6.38
N THR A 77 9.62 -2.36 5.39
CA THR A 77 10.26 -2.10 4.09
C THR A 77 9.33 -1.50 3.07
N MET A 78 8.04 -1.32 3.38
CA MET A 78 7.00 -0.80 2.48
C MET A 78 6.81 -1.63 1.20
N THR A 79 7.27 -2.87 1.17
CA THR A 79 7.09 -3.80 0.06
C THR A 79 5.79 -4.60 0.15
N GLY A 80 4.97 -4.33 1.16
CA GLY A 80 3.70 -5.01 1.42
C GLY A 80 3.84 -6.28 2.23
N VAL A 81 2.72 -6.97 2.43
CA VAL A 81 2.65 -8.26 3.14
C VAL A 81 1.76 -9.22 2.36
N ALA A 82 2.30 -10.37 2.00
CA ALA A 82 1.55 -11.42 1.31
C ALA A 82 0.40 -11.98 2.18
N PRO A 83 -0.72 -12.35 1.57
CA PRO A 83 -1.03 -12.28 0.15
C PRO A 83 -1.78 -11.00 -0.26
N SER A 84 -2.16 -10.12 0.66
CA SER A 84 -3.23 -9.14 0.41
C SER A 84 -2.83 -7.67 0.58
N ILE A 85 -1.75 -7.37 1.30
CA ILE A 85 -1.34 -5.98 1.56
C ILE A 85 -0.29 -5.55 0.53
N PRO A 86 -0.59 -4.57 -0.33
CA PRO A 86 0.32 -4.18 -1.40
C PRO A 86 1.55 -3.44 -0.90
N GLY A 87 2.64 -3.52 -1.65
CA GLY A 87 3.78 -2.62 -1.52
C GLY A 87 3.42 -1.19 -1.95
N LEU A 88 4.14 -0.22 -1.42
CA LEU A 88 3.93 1.20 -1.72
C LEU A 88 5.14 1.85 -2.41
N LEU A 89 6.26 1.14 -2.54
CA LEU A 89 7.47 1.61 -3.22
C LEU A 89 7.49 1.21 -4.70
N GLY A 90 8.27 1.93 -5.50
CA GLY A 90 8.37 1.68 -6.93
C GLY A 90 7.13 2.15 -7.72
N LEU A 91 6.23 2.89 -7.10
CA LEU A 91 5.00 3.39 -7.71
C LEU A 91 5.15 4.89 -8.06
N PRO A 92 4.66 5.32 -9.24
CA PRO A 92 4.64 6.72 -9.59
C PRO A 92 3.80 7.55 -8.61
N ARG A 93 4.23 8.79 -8.35
CA ARG A 93 3.54 9.71 -7.45
C ARG A 93 2.07 9.91 -7.81
N ASP A 94 1.78 10.10 -9.09
CA ASP A 94 0.40 10.32 -9.56
C ASP A 94 -0.48 9.08 -9.36
N TYR A 95 0.10 7.89 -9.48
CA TYR A 95 -0.61 6.66 -9.16
C TYR A 95 -0.98 6.59 -7.67
N LEU A 96 -0.03 6.91 -6.77
CA LEU A 96 -0.31 6.95 -5.33
C LEU A 96 -1.41 7.97 -4.99
N ASN A 97 -1.32 9.18 -5.56
CA ASN A 97 -2.34 10.22 -5.41
C ASN A 97 -3.71 9.73 -5.88
N SER A 98 -3.77 9.11 -7.06
CA SER A 98 -5.03 8.62 -7.64
C SER A 98 -5.64 7.50 -6.80
N GLN A 99 -4.83 6.60 -6.23
CA GLN A 99 -5.33 5.51 -5.39
C GLN A 99 -5.92 6.03 -4.07
N LEU A 100 -5.21 6.92 -3.38
CA LEU A 100 -5.71 7.54 -2.14
C LEU A 100 -6.94 8.41 -2.42
N GLY A 101 -6.95 9.17 -3.51
CA GLY A 101 -8.10 9.94 -3.97
C GLY A 101 -9.31 9.06 -4.28
N ALA A 102 -9.12 7.94 -4.96
CA ALA A 102 -10.20 7.01 -5.29
C ALA A 102 -10.84 6.37 -4.04
N TRP A 103 -10.08 6.07 -2.99
CA TRP A 103 -10.68 5.66 -1.71
C TRP A 103 -11.42 6.80 -1.03
N LYS A 104 -10.88 8.00 -1.06
CA LYS A 104 -11.49 9.18 -0.47
C LYS A 104 -12.85 9.52 -1.11
N THR A 105 -12.97 9.34 -2.42
CA THR A 105 -14.19 9.58 -3.20
C THR A 105 -15.14 8.37 -3.29
N GLY A 106 -14.74 7.21 -2.76
CA GLY A 106 -15.53 5.98 -2.84
C GLY A 106 -15.49 5.25 -4.20
N GLN A 107 -14.68 5.73 -5.15
CA GLN A 107 -14.45 5.05 -6.44
C GLN A 107 -13.66 3.75 -6.28
N ARG A 108 -12.90 3.62 -5.20
CA ARG A 108 -12.24 2.41 -4.76
C ARG A 108 -12.72 2.03 -3.38
N ARG A 109 -13.10 0.77 -3.20
CA ARG A 109 -13.55 0.19 -1.94
C ARG A 109 -12.91 -1.18 -1.76
N ALA A 110 -12.60 -1.54 -0.52
CA ALA A 110 -12.24 -2.89 -0.14
C ALA A 110 -13.46 -3.63 0.45
N GLN A 111 -13.27 -4.87 0.87
CA GLN A 111 -14.25 -5.57 1.69
C GLN A 111 -14.34 -4.90 3.07
N ALA A 112 -15.55 -4.80 3.59
CA ALA A 112 -15.78 -4.20 4.90
C ALA A 112 -15.21 -5.07 6.05
N PRO A 113 -14.61 -4.46 7.05
CA PRO A 113 -14.31 -3.03 7.22
C PRO A 113 -13.19 -2.56 6.27
N ASP A 114 -13.42 -1.44 5.58
CA ASP A 114 -12.46 -0.86 4.63
C ASP A 114 -11.50 0.09 5.34
N CYS A 115 -10.44 -0.48 5.89
CA CYS A 115 -9.44 0.26 6.65
C CYS A 115 -8.74 1.36 5.82
N MET A 116 -8.49 1.13 4.52
CA MET A 116 -7.84 2.13 3.68
C MET A 116 -8.76 3.30 3.33
N ALA A 117 -10.06 3.06 3.17
CA ALA A 117 -11.02 4.15 3.02
C ALA A 117 -11.10 5.00 4.29
N ASP A 118 -11.06 4.36 5.48
CA ASP A 118 -11.09 5.09 6.75
C ASP A 118 -9.82 5.94 6.94
N ILE A 119 -8.66 5.43 6.57
CA ILE A 119 -7.40 6.19 6.60
C ILE A 119 -7.44 7.32 5.56
N ALA A 120 -7.81 7.02 4.31
CA ALA A 120 -7.82 8.01 3.24
C ALA A 120 -8.75 9.20 3.52
N ARG A 121 -9.91 8.97 4.17
CA ARG A 121 -10.82 10.05 4.56
C ARG A 121 -10.22 11.00 5.60
N LYS A 122 -9.32 10.52 6.45
CA LYS A 122 -8.63 11.34 7.46
C LYS A 122 -7.45 12.15 6.90
N LEU A 123 -6.87 11.70 5.79
CA LEU A 123 -5.77 12.42 5.13
C LEU A 123 -6.29 13.69 4.45
N THR A 124 -5.62 14.81 4.65
CA THR A 124 -5.85 16.04 3.87
C THR A 124 -5.24 15.89 2.46
N PRO A 125 -5.59 16.74 1.48
CA PRO A 125 -4.91 16.77 0.19
C PRO A 125 -3.39 16.97 0.32
N ASP A 126 -2.96 17.80 1.27
CA ASP A 126 -1.54 18.05 1.55
C ASP A 126 -0.85 16.81 2.11
N ASP A 127 -1.52 16.05 3.00
CA ASP A 127 -1.00 14.78 3.50
C ASP A 127 -0.83 13.74 2.38
N VAL A 128 -1.81 13.65 1.48
CA VAL A 128 -1.74 12.75 0.31
C VAL A 128 -0.56 13.16 -0.58
N SER A 129 -0.43 14.45 -0.88
CA SER A 129 0.67 15.00 -1.67
C SER A 129 2.04 14.74 -1.00
N ALA A 130 2.13 14.92 0.32
CA ALA A 130 3.36 14.71 1.07
C ALA A 130 3.76 13.22 1.12
N ALA A 131 2.84 12.35 1.47
CA ALA A 131 3.08 10.90 1.54
C ALA A 131 3.51 10.34 0.16
N SER A 132 2.81 10.71 -0.91
CA SER A 132 3.13 10.26 -2.27
C SER A 132 4.46 10.82 -2.76
N ALA A 133 4.81 12.07 -2.43
CA ALA A 133 6.10 12.66 -2.79
C ALA A 133 7.27 11.93 -2.11
N TRP A 134 7.11 11.55 -0.84
CA TRP A 134 8.12 10.79 -0.13
C TRP A 134 8.22 9.35 -0.66
N LEU A 135 7.10 8.63 -0.76
CA LEU A 135 7.05 7.22 -1.18
C LEU A 135 7.62 7.00 -2.59
N SER A 136 7.26 7.85 -3.55
CA SER A 136 7.71 7.72 -4.94
C SER A 136 9.21 7.96 -5.13
N ALA A 137 9.86 8.59 -4.15
CA ALA A 137 11.29 8.88 -4.15
C ALA A 137 12.13 7.85 -3.38
N GLN A 138 11.52 6.80 -2.81
CA GLN A 138 12.25 5.79 -2.07
C GLN A 138 12.70 4.64 -2.98
N PRO A 139 13.93 4.14 -2.81
CA PRO A 139 14.38 2.96 -3.53
C PRO A 139 13.63 1.71 -3.07
N VAL A 140 13.36 0.80 -3.99
CA VAL A 140 12.79 -0.51 -3.66
C VAL A 140 13.90 -1.44 -3.19
N SER A 141 13.83 -1.88 -1.95
CA SER A 141 14.78 -2.82 -1.37
C SER A 141 14.33 -4.28 -1.56
N GLY A 142 15.27 -5.22 -1.52
CA GLY A 142 14.99 -6.66 -1.51
C GLY A 142 14.20 -7.17 -2.74
N GLY A 143 14.37 -6.53 -3.91
CA GLY A 143 13.64 -6.92 -5.13
C GLY A 143 12.12 -6.68 -5.05
N GLY A 144 11.66 -5.88 -4.08
CA GLY A 144 10.23 -5.55 -3.93
C GLY A 144 9.36 -6.70 -3.41
N LYS A 145 9.94 -7.81 -2.97
CA LYS A 145 9.19 -8.97 -2.47
C LYS A 145 8.43 -8.63 -1.19
N PRO A 146 7.14 -9.02 -1.08
CA PRO A 146 6.35 -8.75 0.12
C PRO A 146 6.87 -9.53 1.33
N ALA A 147 6.71 -8.95 2.51
CA ALA A 147 6.90 -9.67 3.77
C ALA A 147 5.85 -10.76 3.95
N THR A 148 6.14 -11.75 4.79
CA THR A 148 5.16 -12.80 5.17
C THR A 148 4.63 -12.61 6.58
N THR A 149 5.24 -11.71 7.36
CA THR A 149 4.88 -11.43 8.76
C THR A 149 4.90 -9.93 9.03
N LEU A 150 4.24 -9.53 10.10
CA LEU A 150 4.32 -8.17 10.65
C LEU A 150 4.97 -8.20 12.05
N PRO A 151 5.67 -7.12 12.44
CA PRO A 151 6.31 -7.04 13.76
C PRO A 151 5.29 -6.90 14.91
N ALA A 152 4.10 -6.40 14.61
CA ALA A 152 3.01 -6.21 15.57
C ALA A 152 1.65 -6.37 14.87
N ARG A 153 0.59 -6.49 15.66
CA ARG A 153 -0.78 -6.49 15.12
C ARG A 153 -1.08 -5.18 14.38
N MET A 154 -1.80 -5.30 13.29
CA MET A 154 -2.26 -4.12 12.56
C MET A 154 -3.14 -3.23 13.45
N PRO A 155 -3.00 -1.91 13.36
CA PRO A 155 -3.77 -0.95 14.17
C PRO A 155 -5.26 -0.87 13.78
N ALA A 156 -5.64 -1.48 12.65
CA ALA A 156 -7.01 -1.50 12.15
C ALA A 156 -7.35 -2.89 11.58
N ARG A 157 -8.61 -3.29 11.68
CA ARG A 157 -9.14 -4.48 10.99
C ARG A 157 -9.48 -4.13 9.56
N CYS A 158 -9.08 -4.98 8.63
CA CYS A 158 -9.34 -4.85 7.20
C CYS A 158 -10.05 -6.11 6.70
N GLY A 159 -11.27 -5.98 6.19
CA GLY A 159 -12.09 -7.15 5.81
C GLY A 159 -11.54 -7.95 4.64
N GLY A 160 -10.73 -7.33 3.77
CA GLY A 160 -10.07 -8.01 2.65
C GLY A 160 -8.70 -8.61 2.98
N VAL A 161 -8.27 -8.56 4.24
CA VAL A 161 -6.96 -9.03 4.67
C VAL A 161 -7.15 -10.18 5.65
N ALA A 162 -6.61 -11.36 5.31
CA ALA A 162 -6.52 -12.46 6.25
C ALA A 162 -5.62 -12.08 7.45
N GLU A 163 -5.77 -12.78 8.56
CA GLU A 163 -4.91 -12.55 9.72
C GLU A 163 -3.44 -12.77 9.33
N VAL A 164 -2.62 -11.72 9.50
CA VAL A 164 -1.20 -11.77 9.15
C VAL A 164 -0.43 -12.33 10.32
N PRO A 165 0.42 -13.36 10.13
CA PRO A 165 1.28 -13.87 11.18
C PRO A 165 2.20 -12.78 11.73
N LEU A 166 2.44 -12.83 13.04
CA LEU A 166 3.42 -11.95 13.67
C LEU A 166 4.82 -12.56 13.57
N ALA A 167 5.81 -11.70 13.38
CA ALA A 167 7.20 -12.10 13.47
C ALA A 167 7.49 -12.63 14.89
N PRO A 168 8.35 -13.66 15.04
CA PRO A 168 8.82 -14.10 16.35
C PRO A 168 9.41 -12.91 17.10
N ALA A 169 9.10 -12.79 18.40
CA ALA A 169 9.74 -11.77 19.23
C ALA A 169 11.27 -11.95 19.16
N ALA A 170 11.97 -10.89 18.83
CA ALA A 170 13.43 -10.92 18.88
C ALA A 170 13.84 -11.22 20.33
N VAL A 171 14.40 -12.40 20.56
CA VAL A 171 15.00 -12.76 21.85
C VAL A 171 16.17 -11.78 22.05
N ALA A 172 15.99 -10.81 22.93
CA ALA A 172 17.08 -9.93 23.31
C ALA A 172 18.19 -10.83 23.88
N ALA A 173 19.29 -10.95 23.11
CA ALA A 173 20.50 -11.59 23.63
C ALA A 173 21.01 -10.70 24.76
N VAL A 174 20.71 -11.07 25.99
CA VAL A 174 21.35 -10.53 27.18
C VAL A 174 22.81 -10.96 27.11
N ARG A 175 23.69 -10.01 26.80
CA ARG A 175 25.14 -10.14 27.02
C ARG A 175 25.52 -9.44 28.31
#